data_9a6783dacb1194c104619c9ead6bd8e1
#
_entry.id   9a6783dacb1194c104619c9ead6bd8e1
#
_cell.length_a   1.000
_cell.length_b   1.000
_cell.length_c   1.000
_cell.angle_alpha   90.00
_cell.angle_beta   90.00
_cell.angle_gamma   90.00
#
_symmetry.space_group_name_H-M   'P 1'
#
loop_
_entity.id
_entity.type
_entity.pdbx_description
1 polymer ?
#
loop_
_entity_poly.entity_id
_entity_poly.type
_entity_poly.pdbx_seq_one_letter_code
_entity_poly.pdbx_strand_id
1 'polypeptide(L)'
;MQLDKATIEKLAEHLETAELEARDVLKITDDYPQMDWDDAYSIQEAIRARKEARGNKTVGLKAGLTSFAKMKQMGVDVPCFGFVSDYMSCPDGSDIKTSELIHPKVEAEICVVTKAPLKGPGCHVGAVMAAIDFVIPAVEVIDSRYRDFKFDLKSVIADNTSASRFVIGGRSRQVEDLDLRTL
;
A
#
# COMPACT_ATOMS: atom_id res chain seq x y z
N MET A 1 13.44 16.22 1.42
CA MET A 1 14.07 15.22 0.52
C MET A 1 15.59 15.32 0.69
N GLN A 2 16.23 14.22 1.06
CA GLN A 2 17.67 14.13 1.39
C GLN A 2 18.44 13.31 0.34
N LEU A 3 17.71 12.50 -0.44
CA LEU A 3 18.29 11.67 -1.49
C LEU A 3 18.21 12.37 -2.85
N ASP A 4 19.18 12.13 -3.69
CA ASP A 4 19.13 12.58 -5.08
C ASP A 4 18.26 11.64 -5.94
N LYS A 5 17.89 12.09 -7.12
CA LYS A 5 17.02 11.36 -8.03
C LYS A 5 17.61 10.00 -8.43
N ALA A 6 18.91 9.92 -8.65
CA ALA A 6 19.56 8.68 -9.08
C ALA A 6 19.51 7.62 -7.98
N THR A 7 19.66 8.03 -6.73
CA THR A 7 19.52 7.16 -5.55
C THR A 7 18.08 6.69 -5.39
N ILE A 8 17.09 7.56 -5.56
CA ILE A 8 15.66 7.21 -5.52
C ILE A 8 15.33 6.14 -6.57
N GLU A 9 15.74 6.35 -7.82
CA GLU A 9 15.52 5.38 -8.90
C GLU A 9 16.20 4.03 -8.63
N LYS A 10 17.44 4.05 -8.12
CA LYS A 10 18.17 2.85 -7.73
C LYS A 10 17.45 2.07 -6.63
N LEU A 11 16.94 2.75 -5.61
CA LEU A 11 16.23 2.11 -4.50
C LEU A 11 14.87 1.57 -4.95
N ALA A 12 14.16 2.29 -5.82
CA ALA A 12 12.93 1.82 -6.43
C ALA A 12 13.16 0.54 -7.26
N GLU A 13 14.20 0.50 -8.08
CA GLU A 13 14.59 -0.68 -8.83
C GLU A 13 14.94 -1.85 -7.91
N HIS A 14 15.69 -1.60 -6.85
CA HIS A 14 16.09 -2.61 -5.86
C HIS A 14 14.89 -3.29 -5.20
N LEU A 15 13.91 -2.49 -4.72
CA LEU A 15 12.72 -3.00 -4.05
C LEU A 15 11.77 -3.71 -5.03
N GLU A 16 11.57 -3.14 -6.21
CA GLU A 16 10.72 -3.76 -7.23
C GLU A 16 11.31 -5.06 -7.76
N THR A 17 12.62 -5.13 -7.96
CA THR A 17 13.30 -6.37 -8.36
C THR A 17 13.16 -7.44 -7.27
N ALA A 18 13.27 -7.06 -5.99
CA ALA A 18 13.05 -7.97 -4.87
C ALA A 18 11.61 -8.56 -4.88
N GLU A 19 10.60 -7.73 -5.19
CA GLU A 19 9.22 -8.21 -5.36
C GLU A 19 9.11 -9.19 -6.54
N LEU A 20 9.63 -8.83 -7.71
CA LEU A 20 9.52 -9.64 -8.93
C LEU A 20 10.25 -10.99 -8.82
N GLU A 21 11.31 -11.04 -8.04
CA GLU A 21 12.11 -12.25 -7.81
C GLU A 21 11.67 -13.03 -6.56
N ALA A 22 10.63 -12.58 -5.86
CA ALA A 22 10.16 -13.13 -4.57
C ALA A 22 11.32 -13.31 -3.57
N ARG A 23 12.16 -12.30 -3.43
CA ARG A 23 13.41 -12.32 -2.68
C ARG A 23 13.41 -11.24 -1.60
N ASP A 24 13.80 -11.59 -0.37
CA ASP A 24 13.93 -10.60 0.68
C ASP A 24 15.21 -9.74 0.54
N VAL A 25 15.16 -8.55 1.14
CA VAL A 25 16.29 -7.61 1.22
C VAL A 25 16.39 -7.01 2.63
N LEU A 26 17.53 -6.42 2.95
CA LEU A 26 17.68 -5.63 4.17
C LEU A 26 16.98 -4.28 4.02
N LYS A 27 16.56 -3.69 5.13
CA LYS A 27 15.87 -2.41 5.09
C LYS A 27 16.81 -1.31 4.59
N ILE A 28 16.31 -0.51 3.67
CA ILE A 28 17.11 0.50 2.97
C ILE A 28 17.61 1.63 3.87
N THR A 29 16.95 1.88 5.00
CA THR A 29 17.39 2.88 5.97
C THR A 29 18.65 2.49 6.73
N ASP A 30 19.10 1.24 6.68
CA ASP A 30 20.41 0.86 7.23
C ASP A 30 21.56 1.49 6.42
N ASP A 31 21.41 1.56 5.09
CA ASP A 31 22.39 2.19 4.19
C ASP A 31 22.13 3.69 3.98
N TYR A 32 20.87 4.13 4.16
CA TYR A 32 20.42 5.51 3.94
C TYR A 32 19.69 6.07 5.19
N PRO A 33 20.36 6.18 6.34
CA PRO A 33 19.71 6.61 7.60
C PRO A 33 19.17 8.05 7.55
N GLN A 34 19.69 8.88 6.64
CA GLN A 34 19.25 10.26 6.43
C GLN A 34 17.92 10.38 5.69
N MET A 35 17.40 9.29 5.10
CA MET A 35 16.09 9.32 4.42
C MET A 35 15.03 10.01 5.25
N ASP A 36 14.24 10.85 4.61
CA ASP A 36 13.03 11.44 5.19
C ASP A 36 11.75 10.85 4.57
N TRP A 37 10.59 11.39 4.95
CA TRP A 37 9.30 10.93 4.45
C TRP A 37 9.12 11.20 2.95
N ASP A 38 9.59 12.35 2.47
CA ASP A 38 9.50 12.73 1.07
C ASP A 38 10.34 11.80 0.20
N ASP A 39 11.51 11.36 0.68
CA ASP A 39 12.32 10.36 0.01
C ASP A 39 11.60 9.01 -0.07
N ALA A 40 10.99 8.57 1.02
CA ALA A 40 10.26 7.30 1.07
C ALA A 40 9.09 7.26 0.08
N TYR A 41 8.26 8.32 0.05
CA TYR A 41 7.18 8.44 -0.93
C TYR A 41 7.70 8.63 -2.37
N SER A 42 8.84 9.29 -2.56
CA SER A 42 9.46 9.42 -3.89
C SER A 42 9.94 8.09 -4.44
N ILE A 43 10.48 7.22 -3.59
CA ILE A 43 10.84 5.84 -3.98
C ILE A 43 9.58 5.05 -4.33
N GLN A 44 8.51 5.15 -3.52
CA GLN A 44 7.24 4.50 -3.80
C GLN A 44 6.65 4.95 -5.15
N GLU A 45 6.67 6.26 -5.44
CA GLU A 45 6.21 6.81 -6.71
C GLU A 45 7.08 6.35 -7.90
N ALA A 46 8.40 6.22 -7.70
CA ALA A 46 9.28 5.65 -8.72
C ALA A 46 8.97 4.17 -8.98
N ILE A 47 8.65 3.38 -7.94
CA ILE A 47 8.16 1.98 -8.12
C ILE A 47 6.84 1.98 -8.92
N ARG A 48 5.90 2.88 -8.60
CA ARG A 48 4.64 2.99 -9.35
C ARG A 48 4.88 3.29 -10.82
N ALA A 49 5.73 4.28 -11.12
CA ALA A 49 6.08 4.65 -12.48
C ALA A 49 6.73 3.47 -13.26
N ARG A 50 7.58 2.68 -12.61
CA ARG A 50 8.20 1.48 -13.20
C ARG A 50 7.16 0.41 -13.53
N LYS A 51 6.18 0.17 -12.64
CA LYS A 51 5.07 -0.76 -12.88
C LYS A 51 4.20 -0.27 -14.04
N GLU A 52 3.86 1.00 -14.09
CA GLU A 52 3.10 1.62 -15.18
C GLU A 52 3.84 1.53 -16.53
N ALA A 53 5.16 1.74 -16.54
CA ALA A 53 5.97 1.58 -17.73
C ALA A 53 5.99 0.14 -18.28
N ARG A 54 5.74 -0.87 -17.42
CA ARG A 54 5.53 -2.26 -17.85
C ARG A 54 4.10 -2.59 -18.27
N GLY A 55 3.20 -1.60 -18.27
CA GLY A 55 1.82 -1.75 -18.72
C GLY A 55 0.81 -2.04 -17.61
N ASN A 56 1.23 -2.09 -16.35
CA ASN A 56 0.29 -2.22 -15.23
C ASN A 56 -0.42 -0.89 -15.00
N LYS A 57 -1.61 -0.93 -14.41
CA LYS A 57 -2.41 0.27 -14.11
C LYS A 57 -2.59 0.41 -12.60
N THR A 58 -2.36 1.60 -12.08
CA THR A 58 -2.81 1.95 -10.74
C THR A 58 -4.33 1.95 -10.71
N VAL A 59 -4.94 1.14 -9.85
CA VAL A 59 -6.41 0.99 -9.74
C VAL A 59 -6.98 1.55 -8.44
N GLY A 60 -6.13 1.90 -7.48
CA GLY A 60 -6.56 2.46 -6.20
C GLY A 60 -5.40 2.75 -5.27
N LEU A 61 -5.77 3.11 -4.05
CA LEU A 61 -4.85 3.35 -2.94
C LEU A 61 -5.20 2.42 -1.79
N LYS A 62 -4.20 2.14 -0.95
CA LYS A 62 -4.39 1.48 0.35
C LYS A 62 -3.90 2.39 1.46
N ALA A 63 -4.46 2.24 2.66
CA ALA A 63 -3.98 2.91 3.85
C ALA A 63 -3.46 1.87 4.84
N GLY A 64 -2.31 2.13 5.43
CA GLY A 64 -1.73 1.33 6.50
C GLY A 64 -1.67 2.11 7.81
N LEU A 65 -1.58 1.42 8.94
CA LEU A 65 -1.50 2.02 10.27
C LEU A 65 -2.73 2.90 10.60
N THR A 66 -3.92 2.44 10.24
CA THR A 66 -5.17 3.18 10.43
C THR A 66 -5.74 3.07 11.84
N SER A 67 -5.28 2.11 12.67
CA SER A 67 -5.73 1.97 14.06
C SER A 67 -4.76 2.64 15.05
N PHE A 68 -5.31 3.30 16.07
CA PHE A 68 -4.51 3.90 17.14
C PHE A 68 -3.61 2.89 17.87
N ALA A 69 -4.06 1.64 18.02
CA ALA A 69 -3.27 0.58 18.65
C ALA A 69 -2.02 0.26 17.80
N LYS A 70 -2.17 0.13 16.49
CA LYS A 70 -1.06 -0.10 15.56
C LYS A 70 -0.12 1.10 15.49
N MET A 71 -0.64 2.32 15.39
CA MET A 71 0.17 3.54 15.42
C MET A 71 1.03 3.60 16.68
N LYS A 72 0.43 3.36 17.86
CA LYS A 72 1.15 3.34 19.14
C LYS A 72 2.23 2.24 19.19
N GLN A 73 1.93 1.04 18.66
CA GLN A 73 2.88 -0.06 18.58
C GLN A 73 4.09 0.28 17.72
N MET A 74 3.87 1.00 16.62
CA MET A 74 4.90 1.42 15.68
C MET A 74 5.57 2.75 16.03
N GLY A 75 5.13 3.41 17.12
CA GLY A 75 5.69 4.69 17.57
C GLY A 75 5.41 5.84 16.61
N VAL A 76 4.27 5.82 15.92
CA VAL A 76 3.85 6.84 14.95
C VAL A 76 2.47 7.39 15.31
N ASP A 77 2.13 8.54 14.76
CA ASP A 77 0.87 9.27 15.01
C ASP A 77 0.05 9.54 13.74
N VAL A 78 0.53 9.05 12.59
CA VAL A 78 -0.12 9.24 11.29
C VAL A 78 -0.18 7.93 10.51
N PRO A 79 -1.24 7.72 9.69
CA PRO A 79 -1.29 6.59 8.76
C PRO A 79 -0.29 6.76 7.63
N CYS A 80 0.05 5.65 6.97
CA CYS A 80 0.81 5.63 5.73
C CYS A 80 -0.05 5.15 4.57
N PHE A 81 0.39 5.42 3.35
CA PHE A 81 -0.37 5.13 2.14
C PHE A 81 0.49 4.38 1.13
N GLY A 82 -0.15 3.52 0.36
CA GLY A 82 0.41 2.84 -0.78
C GLY A 82 -0.57 2.85 -1.95
N PHE A 83 -0.13 2.38 -3.09
CA PHE A 83 -0.97 2.18 -4.27
C PHE A 83 -1.24 0.69 -4.50
N VAL A 84 -2.35 0.39 -5.15
CA VAL A 84 -2.67 -0.95 -5.66
C VAL A 84 -2.76 -0.91 -7.18
N SER A 85 -2.18 -1.92 -7.81
CA SER A 85 -2.17 -2.11 -9.27
C SER A 85 -3.11 -3.23 -9.69
N ASP A 86 -3.51 -3.22 -10.94
CA ASP A 86 -4.44 -4.19 -11.53
C ASP A 86 -3.98 -5.64 -11.39
N TYR A 87 -2.68 -5.92 -11.56
CA TYR A 87 -2.12 -7.27 -11.41
C TYR A 87 -2.19 -7.80 -9.97
N MET A 88 -2.36 -6.93 -8.97
CA MET A 88 -2.51 -7.33 -7.56
C MET A 88 -3.91 -7.88 -7.25
N SER A 89 -4.88 -7.64 -8.12
CA SER A 89 -6.25 -8.08 -7.92
C SER A 89 -6.38 -9.59 -8.15
N CYS A 90 -6.84 -10.29 -7.14
CA CYS A 90 -7.15 -11.72 -7.23
C CYS A 90 -8.67 -11.93 -7.18
N PRO A 91 -9.22 -12.85 -7.99
CA PRO A 91 -10.64 -13.18 -7.93
C PRO A 91 -11.05 -13.76 -6.57
N ASP A 92 -12.27 -13.46 -6.11
CA ASP A 92 -12.82 -14.07 -4.91
C ASP A 92 -12.90 -15.59 -5.07
N GLY A 93 -12.45 -16.33 -4.04
CA GLY A 93 -12.38 -17.79 -4.06
C GLY A 93 -11.22 -18.38 -4.86
N SER A 94 -10.31 -17.56 -5.40
CA SER A 94 -9.12 -18.07 -6.10
C SER A 94 -7.97 -18.39 -5.13
N ASP A 95 -7.07 -19.26 -5.56
CA ASP A 95 -5.84 -19.54 -4.85
C ASP A 95 -4.79 -18.46 -5.11
N ILE A 96 -4.04 -18.08 -4.08
CA ILE A 96 -2.86 -17.24 -4.17
C ILE A 96 -1.62 -18.12 -3.99
N LYS A 97 -0.75 -18.12 -4.99
CA LYS A 97 0.46 -18.93 -4.98
C LYS A 97 1.53 -18.30 -4.08
N THR A 98 1.75 -18.91 -2.93
CA THR A 98 2.77 -18.44 -1.97
C THR A 98 4.19 -18.53 -2.51
N SER A 99 4.44 -19.37 -3.52
CA SER A 99 5.75 -19.45 -4.19
C SER A 99 6.11 -18.20 -5.03
N GLU A 100 5.15 -17.33 -5.29
CA GLU A 100 5.34 -16.04 -5.98
C GLU A 100 5.53 -14.89 -4.98
N LEU A 101 5.56 -15.18 -3.68
CA LEU A 101 5.61 -14.23 -2.57
C LEU A 101 6.78 -14.57 -1.64
N ILE A 102 7.17 -13.62 -0.80
CA ILE A 102 8.32 -13.76 0.10
C ILE A 102 7.85 -14.36 1.44
N HIS A 103 6.98 -13.67 2.15
CA HIS A 103 6.42 -14.11 3.44
C HIS A 103 5.05 -13.45 3.69
N PRO A 104 4.04 -13.82 2.87
CA PRO A 104 2.75 -13.13 2.85
C PRO A 104 2.01 -13.23 4.18
N LYS A 105 1.27 -12.17 4.51
CA LYS A 105 0.30 -12.13 5.60
C LYS A 105 -1.02 -11.60 5.07
N VAL A 106 -2.10 -12.03 5.72
CA VAL A 106 -3.47 -11.67 5.33
C VAL A 106 -4.04 -10.67 6.33
N GLU A 107 -4.63 -9.60 5.83
CA GLU A 107 -5.31 -8.58 6.62
C GLU A 107 -6.77 -8.46 6.15
N ALA A 108 -7.71 -8.40 7.11
CA ALA A 108 -9.11 -8.10 6.81
C ALA A 108 -9.27 -6.60 6.59
N GLU A 109 -9.92 -6.21 5.51
CA GLU A 109 -10.01 -4.83 5.05
C GLU A 109 -11.42 -4.44 4.61
N ILE A 110 -11.64 -3.13 4.52
CA ILE A 110 -12.81 -2.56 3.91
C ILE A 110 -12.38 -1.82 2.62
N CYS A 111 -12.91 -2.25 1.51
CA CYS A 111 -12.70 -1.55 0.24
C CYS A 111 -13.80 -0.50 0.06
N VAL A 112 -13.38 0.73 -0.21
CA VAL A 112 -14.27 1.84 -0.57
C VAL A 112 -14.17 2.05 -2.07
N VAL A 113 -15.28 1.88 -2.78
CA VAL A 113 -15.37 2.13 -4.22
C VAL A 113 -15.92 3.54 -4.44
N THR A 114 -15.21 4.34 -5.24
CA THR A 114 -15.58 5.70 -5.53
C THR A 114 -16.25 5.82 -6.90
N LYS A 115 -17.30 6.64 -7.01
CA LYS A 115 -18.01 7.02 -8.25
C LYS A 115 -17.54 8.34 -8.86
N ALA A 116 -16.67 9.06 -8.14
CA ALA A 116 -16.11 10.32 -8.58
C ALA A 116 -14.64 10.42 -8.13
N PRO A 117 -13.79 11.13 -8.88
CA PRO A 117 -12.40 11.33 -8.52
C PRO A 117 -12.28 12.22 -7.28
N LEU A 118 -11.33 11.91 -6.43
CA LEU A 118 -10.93 12.71 -5.28
C LEU A 118 -9.53 13.25 -5.50
N LYS A 119 -9.32 14.54 -5.24
CA LYS A 119 -8.01 15.19 -5.38
C LYS A 119 -7.86 16.29 -4.34
N GLY A 120 -6.72 16.31 -3.63
CA GLY A 120 -6.29 17.42 -2.78
C GLY A 120 -5.50 18.49 -3.55
N PRO A 121 -5.10 19.59 -2.88
CA PRO A 121 -5.44 19.92 -1.48
C PRO A 121 -6.91 20.38 -1.33
N GLY A 122 -7.40 20.40 -0.07
CA GLY A 122 -8.75 20.88 0.25
C GLY A 122 -9.85 19.83 0.16
N CYS A 123 -9.50 18.54 -0.02
CA CYS A 123 -10.45 17.45 0.05
C CYS A 123 -10.95 17.32 1.50
N HIS A 124 -12.26 17.53 1.72
CA HIS A 124 -12.89 17.43 3.03
C HIS A 124 -13.83 16.22 3.10
N VAL A 125 -14.23 15.84 4.32
CA VAL A 125 -15.06 14.65 4.57
C VAL A 125 -16.33 14.63 3.71
N GLY A 126 -17.01 15.78 3.54
CA GLY A 126 -18.21 15.86 2.68
C GLY A 126 -17.92 15.52 1.22
N ALA A 127 -16.76 15.93 0.67
CA ALA A 127 -16.36 15.55 -0.68
C ALA A 127 -16.07 14.05 -0.79
N VAL A 128 -15.44 13.48 0.24
CA VAL A 128 -15.18 12.03 0.32
C VAL A 128 -16.51 11.26 0.34
N MET A 129 -17.42 11.62 1.25
CA MET A 129 -18.73 10.97 1.36
C MET A 129 -19.53 11.05 0.06
N ALA A 130 -19.52 12.18 -0.61
CA ALA A 130 -20.22 12.36 -1.90
C ALA A 130 -19.58 11.52 -3.03
N ALA A 131 -18.30 11.23 -2.95
CA ALA A 131 -17.57 10.46 -3.95
C ALA A 131 -17.70 8.94 -3.76
N ILE A 132 -18.08 8.46 -2.59
CA ILE A 132 -18.26 7.02 -2.33
C ILE A 132 -19.47 6.52 -3.11
N ASP A 133 -19.32 5.40 -3.79
CA ASP A 133 -20.39 4.65 -4.40
C ASP A 133 -20.92 3.57 -3.44
N PHE A 134 -20.02 2.69 -3.02
CA PHE A 134 -20.34 1.65 -2.04
C PHE A 134 -19.09 1.19 -1.29
N VAL A 135 -19.33 0.40 -0.25
CA VAL A 135 -18.31 -0.23 0.58
C VAL A 135 -18.47 -1.74 0.45
N ILE A 136 -17.36 -2.48 0.41
CA ILE A 136 -17.35 -3.91 0.23
C ILE A 136 -16.25 -4.55 1.08
N PRO A 137 -16.48 -5.73 1.68
CA PRO A 137 -15.41 -6.48 2.35
C PRO A 137 -14.26 -6.78 1.40
N ALA A 138 -13.04 -6.71 1.92
CA ALA A 138 -11.85 -7.02 1.16
C ALA A 138 -10.85 -7.78 2.04
N VAL A 139 -9.90 -8.40 1.39
CA VAL A 139 -8.73 -8.99 2.01
C VAL A 139 -7.52 -8.41 1.34
N GLU A 140 -6.58 -7.89 2.12
CA GLU A 140 -5.26 -7.55 1.62
C GLU A 140 -4.27 -8.67 1.95
N VAL A 141 -3.40 -8.98 1.01
CA VAL A 141 -2.23 -9.82 1.23
C VAL A 141 -1.01 -8.91 1.17
N ILE A 142 -0.48 -8.60 2.33
CA ILE A 142 0.79 -7.87 2.45
C ILE A 142 1.96 -8.84 2.33
N ASP A 143 3.03 -8.38 1.69
CA ASP A 143 4.23 -9.19 1.49
C ASP A 143 5.45 -8.26 1.51
N SER A 144 6.01 -8.02 2.69
CA SER A 144 7.15 -7.11 2.84
C SER A 144 8.37 -7.62 2.08
N ARG A 145 9.04 -6.75 1.33
CA ARG A 145 10.32 -7.07 0.71
C ARG A 145 11.46 -7.12 1.73
N TYR A 146 11.21 -6.67 2.96
CA TYR A 146 12.24 -6.68 3.99
C TYR A 146 12.27 -7.98 4.78
N ARG A 147 13.48 -8.50 4.99
CA ARG A 147 13.75 -9.74 5.72
C ARG A 147 13.10 -9.75 7.08
N ASP A 148 12.44 -10.87 7.41
CA ASP A 148 11.75 -11.10 8.69
C ASP A 148 10.70 -10.05 9.05
N PHE A 149 10.15 -9.29 8.08
CA PHE A 149 9.29 -8.15 8.34
C PHE A 149 9.94 -7.07 9.24
N LYS A 150 11.28 -6.94 9.22
CA LYS A 150 12.01 -5.96 10.02
C LYS A 150 12.22 -4.68 9.24
N PHE A 151 11.43 -3.68 9.52
CA PHE A 151 11.49 -2.37 8.87
C PHE A 151 11.11 -1.25 9.85
N ASP A 152 11.50 -0.05 9.52
CA ASP A 152 10.97 1.20 10.09
C ASP A 152 9.93 1.81 9.14
N LEU A 153 9.29 2.88 9.60
CA LEU A 153 8.19 3.49 8.86
C LEU A 153 8.62 4.04 7.49
N LYS A 154 9.81 4.62 7.37
CA LYS A 154 10.29 5.15 6.09
C LYS A 154 10.56 4.01 5.10
N SER A 155 11.15 2.93 5.57
CA SER A 155 11.39 1.74 4.75
C SER A 155 10.08 1.12 4.26
N VAL A 156 9.06 0.95 5.12
CA VAL A 156 7.80 0.33 4.69
C VAL A 156 7.02 1.22 3.73
N ILE A 157 7.08 2.55 3.87
CA ILE A 157 6.48 3.49 2.91
C ILE A 157 7.17 3.33 1.54
N ALA A 158 8.50 3.32 1.51
CA ALA A 158 9.26 3.13 0.28
C ALA A 158 8.95 1.80 -0.41
N ASP A 159 8.65 0.76 0.37
CA ASP A 159 8.22 -0.58 -0.06
C ASP A 159 6.71 -0.67 -0.36
N ASN A 160 6.11 0.43 -0.80
CA ASN A 160 4.69 0.51 -1.10
C ASN A 160 3.79 -0.05 0.01
N THR A 161 4.13 0.21 1.28
CA THR A 161 3.43 -0.29 2.47
C THR A 161 3.16 -1.81 2.45
N SER A 162 4.13 -2.55 1.93
CA SER A 162 4.09 -4.02 1.77
C SER A 162 2.95 -4.53 0.88
N ALA A 163 2.33 -3.70 0.06
CA ALA A 163 1.25 -4.12 -0.83
C ALA A 163 1.70 -5.22 -1.79
N SER A 164 0.88 -6.25 -1.97
CA SER A 164 1.19 -7.37 -2.86
C SER A 164 -0.03 -7.89 -3.63
N ARG A 165 -1.09 -8.34 -2.93
CA ARG A 165 -2.33 -8.82 -3.55
C ARG A 165 -3.53 -8.29 -2.77
N PHE A 166 -4.68 -8.25 -3.43
CA PHE A 166 -5.94 -7.98 -2.76
C PHE A 166 -7.08 -8.77 -3.40
N VAL A 167 -8.08 -9.09 -2.59
CA VAL A 167 -9.32 -9.73 -3.00
C VAL A 167 -10.47 -8.84 -2.58
N ILE A 168 -11.37 -8.53 -3.50
CA ILE A 168 -12.63 -7.83 -3.21
C ILE A 168 -13.74 -8.86 -3.38
N GLY A 169 -14.53 -9.07 -2.33
CA GLY A 169 -15.55 -10.11 -2.35
C GLY A 169 -16.74 -9.81 -1.43
N GLY A 170 -17.69 -10.74 -1.41
CA GLY A 170 -18.87 -10.60 -0.57
C GLY A 170 -19.92 -9.67 -1.13
N ARG A 171 -20.68 -9.01 -0.21
CA ARG A 171 -21.80 -8.11 -0.58
C ARG A 171 -21.43 -6.66 -0.34
N SER A 172 -21.60 -5.84 -1.36
CA SER A 172 -21.49 -4.38 -1.22
C SER A 172 -22.63 -3.83 -0.36
N ARG A 173 -22.35 -2.72 0.32
CA ARG A 173 -23.30 -1.95 1.13
C ARG A 173 -23.18 -0.48 0.80
N GLN A 174 -24.29 0.22 0.86
CA GLN A 174 -24.27 1.69 0.82
C GLN A 174 -23.66 2.21 2.13
N VAL A 175 -22.89 3.28 2.04
CA VAL A 175 -22.21 3.85 3.21
C VAL A 175 -23.19 4.32 4.29
N GLU A 176 -24.39 4.72 3.87
CA GLU A 176 -25.47 5.18 4.74
C GLU A 176 -26.02 4.08 5.65
N ASP A 177 -25.84 2.82 5.26
CA ASP A 177 -26.29 1.64 6.01
C ASP A 177 -25.25 1.15 7.03
N LEU A 178 -24.10 1.82 7.16
CA LEU A 178 -22.97 1.38 7.95
C LEU A 178 -22.51 2.42 8.98
N ASP A 179 -22.17 1.96 10.17
CA ASP A 179 -21.34 2.76 11.08
C ASP A 179 -19.86 2.40 10.87
N LEU A 180 -19.19 3.19 10.04
CA LEU A 180 -17.78 2.96 9.68
C LEU A 180 -16.80 3.02 10.88
N ARG A 181 -17.26 3.46 12.06
CA ARG A 181 -16.44 3.49 13.29
C ARG A 181 -16.41 2.15 14.01
N THR A 182 -17.33 1.25 13.69
CA THR A 182 -17.52 -0.04 14.37
C THR A 182 -17.30 -1.25 13.45
N LEU A 183 -16.80 -1.01 12.26
CA LEU A 183 -16.43 -2.05 11.29
C LEU A 183 -15.06 -2.65 11.60
#